data_d2c51de58d74d75866f3e513550e82be
#
_entry.id   d2c51de58d74d75866f3e513550e82be
#
_cell.length_a   1.000
_cell.length_b   1.000
_cell.length_c   1.000
_cell.angle_alpha   90.00
_cell.angle_beta   90.00
_cell.angle_gamma   90.00
#
_symmetry.space_group_name_H-M   'P 1'
#
loop_
_entity.id
_entity.type
_entity.pdbx_description
1 polymer ?
#
loop_
_entity_poly.entity_id
_entity_poly.type
_entity_poly.pdbx_seq_one_letter_code
_entity_poly.pdbx_strand_id
1 'polypeptide(L)'
;MLKARLIRWIIWTVIVSAVVFELGENLWALLAPPPPLQISPATTWIIEPLAPDGLPDYFRAMLTLEPRAIPAESNAAAAVWELIPTTISSDNAIDHSPAHLSAADQVPASERLVMPPPPPDGMEAEEVESILETCARFPWRAADHPWLARWLDDNSLALDRLAAGARREGWCPPRCLPADRSPTDRFGPTTPLLMSLTLPVEGALRSFSNVLLARSMRRLGEGDIRGAWHDIDTLLRYGDKISDSPGSLVCRMVAMTLFARAAHATRIVILDGHLDDALLADMQRSLHSAIDWAPLAESVDTFERLSFLDAMTSMFADPTKPVSWFSLGPLRILALDPNVPLTDSNRYLAAMVDAANQLTRDARRRASQEIEDELEARKNAPRGRRQWFQPWHEVVSEGVSRKTLGLLLPGLKYSLDDDDRAHASLVLADCAAALERYRLATGQPPASLADLVPAFLSEVPLDPFTDTPIGYRIANGRWTLWSGAVPEDDAIDDLVVRGPAADSPEVPSVP
;
A
#
# COMPACT_ATOMS: atom_id res chain seq x y z
N MET A 1 -60.20 11.35 -45.36
CA MET A 1 -59.29 12.43 -44.94
C MET A 1 -59.51 12.90 -43.47
N LEU A 2 -60.72 13.03 -43.00
CA LEU A 2 -61.02 13.51 -41.60
C LEU A 2 -60.47 12.58 -40.50
N LYS A 3 -60.58 11.25 -40.64
CA LYS A 3 -60.09 10.27 -39.69
C LYS A 3 -58.56 10.32 -39.53
N ALA A 4 -57.82 10.51 -40.63
CA ALA A 4 -56.34 10.60 -40.59
C ALA A 4 -55.85 11.91 -39.92
N ARG A 5 -56.57 13.00 -40.04
CA ARG A 5 -56.27 14.26 -39.36
C ARG A 5 -56.56 14.14 -37.86
N LEU A 6 -57.63 13.50 -37.46
CA LEU A 6 -57.99 13.28 -36.07
C LEU A 6 -56.95 12.39 -35.34
N ILE A 7 -56.52 11.29 -36.01
CA ILE A 7 -55.47 10.41 -35.45
C ILE A 7 -54.15 11.17 -35.29
N ARG A 8 -53.76 11.97 -36.28
CA ARG A 8 -52.55 12.82 -36.12
C ARG A 8 -52.67 13.80 -34.98
N TRP A 9 -53.81 14.42 -34.79
CA TRP A 9 -54.08 15.38 -33.71
C TRP A 9 -53.97 14.69 -32.33
N ILE A 10 -54.58 13.53 -32.15
CA ILE A 10 -54.48 12.72 -30.95
C ILE A 10 -53.02 12.34 -30.66
N ILE A 11 -52.27 11.87 -31.65
CA ILE A 11 -50.87 11.51 -31.50
C ILE A 11 -50.05 12.75 -31.05
N TRP A 12 -50.25 13.88 -31.69
CA TRP A 12 -49.55 15.11 -31.32
C TRP A 12 -49.91 15.60 -29.93
N THR A 13 -51.17 15.50 -29.52
CA THR A 13 -51.58 15.88 -28.16
C THR A 13 -50.96 14.99 -27.11
N VAL A 14 -50.91 13.68 -27.33
CA VAL A 14 -50.27 12.72 -26.42
C VAL A 14 -48.77 13.01 -26.33
N ILE A 15 -48.08 13.24 -27.44
CA ILE A 15 -46.65 13.56 -27.46
C ILE A 15 -46.38 14.88 -26.71
N VAL A 16 -47.14 15.92 -26.99
CA VAL A 16 -46.99 17.24 -26.31
C VAL A 16 -47.28 17.12 -24.84
N SER A 17 -48.32 16.38 -24.45
CA SER A 17 -48.63 16.15 -23.02
C SER A 17 -47.53 15.36 -22.30
N ALA A 18 -46.96 14.35 -22.94
CA ALA A 18 -45.84 13.60 -22.39
C ALA A 18 -44.59 14.49 -22.23
N VAL A 19 -44.27 15.30 -23.22
CA VAL A 19 -43.14 16.25 -23.17
C VAL A 19 -43.35 17.32 -22.11
N VAL A 20 -44.57 17.88 -21.95
CA VAL A 20 -44.88 18.85 -20.92
C VAL A 20 -44.82 18.24 -19.53
N PHE A 21 -45.29 17.01 -19.39
CA PHE A 21 -45.20 16.27 -18.12
C PHE A 21 -43.75 16.02 -17.71
N GLU A 22 -42.94 15.54 -18.64
CA GLU A 22 -41.50 15.33 -18.38
C GLU A 22 -40.73 16.62 -18.10
N LEU A 23 -41.02 17.69 -18.85
CA LEU A 23 -40.45 19.02 -18.59
C LEU A 23 -40.88 19.54 -17.21
N GLY A 24 -42.11 19.27 -16.81
CA GLY A 24 -42.64 19.61 -15.47
C GLY A 24 -41.95 18.84 -14.36
N GLU A 25 -41.78 17.53 -14.51
CA GLU A 25 -41.08 16.69 -13.51
C GLU A 25 -39.58 17.05 -13.43
N ASN A 26 -38.92 17.26 -14.58
CA ASN A 26 -37.52 17.69 -14.62
C ASN A 26 -37.32 19.11 -14.03
N LEU A 27 -38.24 20.02 -14.27
CA LEU A 27 -38.21 21.34 -13.68
C LEU A 27 -38.45 21.28 -12.17
N TRP A 28 -39.38 20.42 -11.72
CA TRP A 28 -39.63 20.17 -10.31
C TRP A 28 -38.42 19.54 -9.60
N ALA A 29 -37.78 18.56 -10.22
CA ALA A 29 -36.55 17.95 -9.70
C ALA A 29 -35.39 18.96 -9.61
N LEU A 30 -35.32 19.92 -10.52
CA LEU A 30 -34.35 21.03 -10.47
C LEU A 30 -34.66 22.07 -9.39
N LEU A 31 -35.95 22.23 -9.03
CA LEU A 31 -36.40 23.22 -8.03
C LEU A 31 -36.62 22.61 -6.65
N ALA A 32 -36.71 21.27 -6.53
CA ALA A 32 -36.79 20.58 -5.26
C ALA A 32 -35.43 20.60 -4.55
N PRO A 33 -35.39 20.85 -3.23
CA PRO A 33 -34.14 20.69 -2.48
C PRO A 33 -33.65 19.24 -2.60
N PRO A 34 -32.33 19.01 -2.67
CA PRO A 34 -31.80 17.65 -2.68
C PRO A 34 -32.29 16.88 -1.46
N PRO A 35 -32.57 15.57 -1.58
CA PRO A 35 -32.95 14.77 -0.44
C PRO A 35 -31.82 14.80 0.60
N PRO A 36 -32.14 14.88 1.90
CA PRO A 36 -31.13 14.91 2.94
C PRO A 36 -30.30 13.62 2.93
N LEU A 37 -29.02 13.75 3.26
CA LEU A 37 -28.16 12.61 3.48
C LEU A 37 -28.73 11.74 4.61
N GLN A 38 -28.96 10.47 4.34
CA GLN A 38 -29.34 9.48 5.33
C GLN A 38 -28.11 8.85 5.94
N ILE A 39 -27.89 9.05 7.23
CA ILE A 39 -26.79 8.40 7.97
C ILE A 39 -27.22 6.98 8.30
N SER A 40 -26.62 6.02 7.65
CA SER A 40 -26.91 4.59 7.82
C SER A 40 -25.70 3.72 7.41
N PRO A 41 -25.65 2.45 7.85
CA PRO A 41 -24.61 1.53 7.39
C PRO A 41 -24.57 1.36 5.86
N ALA A 42 -25.70 1.55 5.17
CA ALA A 42 -25.76 1.43 3.70
C ALA A 42 -25.15 2.62 2.97
N THR A 43 -25.26 3.83 3.54
CA THR A 43 -24.77 5.08 2.93
C THR A 43 -23.43 5.51 3.47
N THR A 44 -23.36 5.78 4.77
CA THR A 44 -22.17 6.35 5.44
C THR A 44 -21.30 5.30 6.12
N TRP A 45 -21.72 4.03 6.12
CA TRP A 45 -21.07 2.90 6.79
C TRP A 45 -20.99 3.08 8.32
N ILE A 46 -20.45 4.20 8.80
CA ILE A 46 -20.46 4.57 10.22
C ILE A 46 -21.65 5.48 10.51
N ILE A 47 -22.25 5.29 11.69
CA ILE A 47 -23.34 6.12 12.21
C ILE A 47 -22.88 7.02 13.37
N GLU A 48 -21.73 6.71 13.95
CA GLU A 48 -21.01 7.43 14.99
C GLU A 48 -19.51 7.22 14.81
N PRO A 49 -18.63 8.14 15.24
CA PRO A 49 -18.95 9.45 15.83
C PRO A 49 -19.50 10.44 14.79
N LEU A 50 -20.28 11.43 15.27
CA LEU A 50 -20.75 12.54 14.45
C LEU A 50 -19.98 13.82 14.78
N ALA A 51 -19.71 14.62 13.76
CA ALA A 51 -19.15 15.95 13.90
C ALA A 51 -20.25 16.98 14.27
N PRO A 52 -19.89 18.24 14.66
CA PRO A 52 -20.86 19.26 15.07
C PRO A 52 -21.92 19.62 14.02
N ASP A 53 -21.66 19.36 12.75
CA ASP A 53 -22.60 19.55 11.64
C ASP A 53 -23.60 18.39 11.47
N GLY A 54 -23.50 17.36 12.31
CA GLY A 54 -24.36 16.18 12.31
C GLY A 54 -23.97 15.11 11.28
N LEU A 55 -22.87 15.27 10.54
CA LEU A 55 -22.35 14.28 9.59
C LEU A 55 -21.33 13.35 10.25
N PRO A 56 -21.07 12.15 9.71
CA PRO A 56 -20.06 11.25 10.24
C PRO A 56 -18.68 11.90 10.32
N ASP A 57 -18.02 11.74 11.46
CA ASP A 57 -16.64 12.17 11.69
C ASP A 57 -15.69 11.00 11.37
N TYR A 58 -15.39 10.84 10.10
CA TYR A 58 -14.51 9.75 9.63
C TYR A 58 -13.09 9.83 10.16
N PHE A 59 -12.58 11.05 10.39
CA PHE A 59 -11.26 11.22 10.97
C PHE A 59 -11.22 10.70 12.41
N ARG A 60 -12.22 11.05 13.23
CA ARG A 60 -12.34 10.55 14.58
C ARG A 60 -12.61 9.04 14.61
N ALA A 61 -13.41 8.52 13.69
CA ALA A 61 -13.63 7.08 13.55
C ALA A 61 -12.31 6.35 13.23
N MET A 62 -11.51 6.83 12.26
CA MET A 62 -10.20 6.28 11.97
C MET A 62 -9.30 6.25 13.20
N LEU A 63 -9.30 7.34 13.98
CA LEU A 63 -8.50 7.41 15.20
C LEU A 63 -8.88 6.36 16.25
N THR A 64 -10.11 5.85 16.25
CA THR A 64 -10.55 4.78 17.18
C THR A 64 -10.04 3.39 16.78
N LEU A 65 -9.62 3.20 15.52
CA LEU A 65 -9.06 1.95 15.04
C LEU A 65 -7.59 1.78 15.45
N GLU A 66 -6.93 2.84 15.87
CA GLU A 66 -5.51 2.83 16.19
C GLU A 66 -5.24 2.62 17.68
N PRO A 67 -4.21 1.83 18.05
CA PRO A 67 -3.83 1.62 19.44
C PRO A 67 -3.07 2.84 19.99
N ARG A 68 -3.77 3.94 20.31
CA ARG A 68 -3.17 5.23 20.71
C ARG A 68 -2.54 5.28 22.08
N ALA A 69 -2.79 4.31 22.92
CA ALA A 69 -2.27 4.26 24.29
C ALA A 69 -0.89 3.57 24.40
N ILE A 70 -0.14 3.47 23.29
CA ILE A 70 1.19 2.86 23.28
C ILE A 70 2.20 3.86 23.85
N PRO A 71 2.99 3.51 24.91
CA PRO A 71 4.07 4.35 25.41
C PRO A 71 5.17 4.58 24.35
N ALA A 72 5.89 5.70 24.42
CA ALA A 72 6.94 6.04 23.45
C ALA A 72 8.01 4.94 23.34
N GLU A 73 8.44 4.40 24.46
CA GLU A 73 9.43 3.32 24.55
C GLU A 73 8.98 2.01 23.92
N SER A 74 7.67 1.80 23.78
CA SER A 74 7.07 0.63 23.12
C SER A 74 6.60 0.92 21.71
N ASN A 75 6.65 2.19 21.24
CA ASN A 75 6.19 2.59 19.92
C ASN A 75 7.35 2.64 18.91
N ALA A 76 7.39 1.70 17.97
CA ALA A 76 8.43 1.65 16.94
C ALA A 76 8.38 2.87 15.98
N ALA A 77 7.20 3.43 15.74
CA ALA A 77 7.05 4.63 14.92
C ALA A 77 7.71 5.87 15.56
N ALA A 78 7.78 5.92 16.90
CA ALA A 78 8.45 7.00 17.62
C ALA A 78 9.95 7.04 17.30
N ALA A 79 10.61 5.88 17.21
CA ALA A 79 12.03 5.81 16.88
C ALA A 79 12.34 6.34 15.47
N VAL A 80 11.43 6.15 14.52
CA VAL A 80 11.54 6.72 13.17
C VAL A 80 11.29 8.23 13.21
N TRP A 81 10.22 8.64 13.91
CA TRP A 81 9.83 10.04 14.06
C TRP A 81 10.96 10.91 14.65
N GLU A 82 11.66 10.40 15.66
CA GLU A 82 12.79 11.07 16.29
C GLU A 82 13.93 11.37 15.31
N LEU A 83 14.07 10.58 14.24
CA LEU A 83 15.14 10.70 13.24
C LEU A 83 14.78 11.55 12.02
N ILE A 84 13.50 11.87 11.82
CA ILE A 84 13.04 12.68 10.69
C ILE A 84 13.50 14.13 10.84
N PRO A 85 14.00 14.79 9.76
CA PRO A 85 14.34 16.20 9.80
C PRO A 85 13.17 17.09 10.22
N THR A 86 13.45 18.11 11.05
CA THR A 86 12.42 19.04 11.56
C THR A 86 11.67 19.80 10.46
N THR A 87 12.27 19.99 9.29
CA THR A 87 11.61 20.62 8.14
C THR A 87 10.39 19.83 7.68
N ILE A 88 10.45 18.50 7.74
CA ILE A 88 9.30 17.64 7.40
C ILE A 88 8.25 17.68 8.51
N SER A 89 8.66 17.80 9.77
CA SER A 89 7.74 17.85 10.92
C SER A 89 7.13 19.23 11.16
N SER A 90 7.82 20.33 10.75
CA SER A 90 7.33 21.70 10.94
C SER A 90 6.28 22.12 9.91
N ASP A 91 6.32 21.52 8.72
CA ASP A 91 5.38 21.82 7.64
C ASP A 91 4.05 21.07 7.77
N ASN A 92 3.95 20.19 8.78
CA ASN A 92 2.76 19.39 9.06
C ASN A 92 2.21 19.72 10.44
N ALA A 93 0.94 20.10 10.53
CA ALA A 93 0.24 20.25 11.80
C ALA A 93 0.02 18.86 12.42
N ILE A 94 0.62 18.64 13.61
CA ILE A 94 0.48 17.40 14.36
C ILE A 94 -0.63 17.61 15.38
N ASP A 95 -1.86 17.37 14.99
CA ASP A 95 -2.98 17.72 15.88
C ASP A 95 -3.58 16.52 16.63
N HIS A 96 -3.28 15.30 16.21
CA HIS A 96 -3.82 14.07 16.80
C HIS A 96 -2.79 12.94 16.93
N SER A 97 -1.53 13.30 17.10
CA SER A 97 -0.48 12.34 17.43
C SER A 97 -0.60 11.90 18.88
N PRO A 98 -0.15 10.68 19.22
CA PRO A 98 0.11 10.33 20.60
C PRO A 98 0.94 11.44 21.27
N ALA A 99 0.62 11.78 22.52
CA ALA A 99 1.22 12.93 23.23
C ALA A 99 2.75 12.90 23.29
N HIS A 100 3.37 11.73 23.10
CA HIS A 100 4.83 11.53 23.08
C HIS A 100 5.47 11.70 21.69
N LEU A 101 4.71 12.02 20.63
CA LEU A 101 5.22 12.27 19.29
C LEU A 101 5.17 13.75 18.93
N SER A 102 5.54 14.60 19.86
CA SER A 102 5.66 16.05 19.63
C SER A 102 6.98 16.40 18.93
N ALA A 103 7.06 17.58 18.33
CA ALA A 103 8.33 18.07 17.77
C ALA A 103 9.42 18.23 18.85
N ALA A 104 9.03 18.36 20.13
CA ALA A 104 9.95 18.48 21.26
C ALA A 104 10.66 17.15 21.60
N ASP A 105 10.11 16.02 21.19
CA ASP A 105 10.64 14.68 21.46
C ASP A 105 11.68 14.23 20.42
N GLN A 106 11.99 15.07 19.43
CA GLN A 106 12.98 14.76 18.42
C GLN A 106 14.39 14.87 18.96
N VAL A 107 15.26 13.92 18.57
CA VAL A 107 16.69 13.98 18.91
C VAL A 107 17.36 15.23 18.32
N PRO A 108 18.48 15.68 18.90
CA PRO A 108 19.27 16.80 18.35
C PRO A 108 19.56 16.59 16.85
N ALA A 109 19.63 17.67 16.10
CA ALA A 109 19.87 17.60 14.65
C ALA A 109 21.15 16.84 14.27
N SER A 110 22.18 16.88 15.13
CA SER A 110 23.43 16.13 14.96
C SER A 110 23.31 14.61 15.13
N GLU A 111 22.19 14.14 15.67
CA GLU A 111 21.94 12.71 15.93
C GLU A 111 20.86 12.13 14.99
N ARG A 112 20.32 12.97 14.08
CA ARG A 112 19.34 12.53 13.07
C ARG A 112 20.04 11.98 11.86
N LEU A 113 19.32 11.17 11.09
CA LEU A 113 19.80 10.68 9.82
C LEU A 113 19.80 11.83 8.78
N VAL A 114 20.99 12.14 8.25
CA VAL A 114 21.15 13.17 7.21
C VAL A 114 20.84 12.53 5.85
N MET A 115 19.74 12.93 5.22
CA MET A 115 19.28 12.41 3.94
C MET A 115 18.99 13.56 2.96
N PRO A 116 19.30 13.39 1.67
CA PRO A 116 20.19 12.40 1.07
C PRO A 116 21.65 12.56 1.49
N PRO A 117 22.53 11.57 1.17
CA PRO A 117 23.96 11.79 1.35
C PRO A 117 24.41 13.04 0.60
N PRO A 118 25.23 13.91 1.20
CA PRO A 118 25.74 15.10 0.50
C PRO A 118 26.64 14.64 -0.67
N PRO A 119 26.41 15.16 -1.89
CA PRO A 119 27.22 14.79 -3.03
C PRO A 119 28.69 15.23 -2.82
N PRO A 120 29.68 14.36 -3.13
CA PRO A 120 31.07 14.76 -3.20
C PRO A 120 31.28 15.84 -4.26
N ASP A 121 32.40 16.59 -4.15
CA ASP A 121 32.74 17.61 -5.14
C ASP A 121 32.76 17.04 -6.57
N GLY A 122 31.95 17.64 -7.43
CA GLY A 122 31.86 17.27 -8.84
C GLY A 122 30.91 16.08 -9.16
N MET A 123 30.15 15.58 -8.18
CA MET A 123 29.14 14.55 -8.37
C MET A 123 27.73 15.15 -8.32
N GLU A 124 26.86 14.76 -9.24
CA GLU A 124 25.46 15.20 -9.25
C GLU A 124 24.61 14.35 -8.28
N ALA A 125 23.52 14.94 -7.79
CA ALA A 125 22.62 14.27 -6.83
C ALA A 125 22.03 12.95 -7.37
N GLU A 126 21.72 12.89 -8.66
CA GLU A 126 21.20 11.69 -9.34
C GLU A 126 22.24 10.56 -9.36
N GLU A 127 23.53 10.90 -9.52
CA GLU A 127 24.63 9.94 -9.46
C GLU A 127 24.80 9.37 -8.05
N VAL A 128 24.68 10.21 -7.02
CA VAL A 128 24.69 9.79 -5.60
C VAL A 128 23.56 8.80 -5.33
N GLU A 129 22.34 9.09 -5.80
CA GLU A 129 21.18 8.22 -5.64
C GLU A 129 21.39 6.88 -6.33
N SER A 130 21.88 6.87 -7.56
CA SER A 130 22.20 5.66 -8.34
C SER A 130 23.26 4.80 -7.65
N ILE A 131 24.33 5.40 -7.11
CA ILE A 131 25.36 4.68 -6.34
C ILE A 131 24.76 4.09 -5.06
N LEU A 132 23.95 4.87 -4.32
CA LEU A 132 23.30 4.38 -3.11
C LEU A 132 22.37 3.19 -3.39
N GLU A 133 21.59 3.24 -4.46
CA GLU A 133 20.74 2.12 -4.89
C GLU A 133 21.55 0.89 -5.26
N THR A 134 22.65 1.06 -5.99
CA THR A 134 23.56 -0.05 -6.35
C THR A 134 24.19 -0.66 -5.11
N CYS A 135 24.70 0.18 -4.19
CA CYS A 135 25.27 -0.24 -2.91
C CYS A 135 24.24 -0.88 -1.96
N ALA A 136 22.95 -0.58 -2.11
CA ALA A 136 21.88 -1.23 -1.37
C ALA A 136 21.51 -2.62 -1.93
N ARG A 137 21.92 -2.94 -3.16
CA ARG A 137 21.57 -4.20 -3.84
C ARG A 137 22.69 -5.23 -3.87
N PHE A 138 23.96 -4.79 -3.85
CA PHE A 138 25.11 -5.68 -4.03
C PHE A 138 26.15 -5.46 -2.95
N PRO A 139 26.88 -6.52 -2.51
CA PRO A 139 27.98 -6.39 -1.56
C PRO A 139 29.08 -5.45 -2.07
N TRP A 140 29.60 -4.60 -1.20
CA TRP A 140 30.64 -3.64 -1.52
C TRP A 140 31.55 -3.40 -0.30
N ARG A 141 32.68 -2.76 -0.49
CA ARG A 141 33.65 -2.44 0.55
C ARG A 141 33.87 -0.94 0.67
N ALA A 142 34.30 -0.49 1.82
CA ALA A 142 34.60 0.94 2.06
C ALA A 142 35.60 1.51 1.04
N ALA A 143 36.48 0.69 0.48
CA ALA A 143 37.44 1.10 -0.55
C ALA A 143 36.78 1.45 -1.89
N ASP A 144 35.62 0.87 -2.21
CA ASP A 144 34.91 1.07 -3.48
C ASP A 144 34.24 2.44 -3.51
N HIS A 145 33.63 2.87 -2.39
CA HIS A 145 32.97 4.15 -2.23
C HIS A 145 33.35 4.80 -0.88
N PRO A 146 34.58 5.36 -0.73
CA PRO A 146 35.07 5.85 0.58
C PRO A 146 34.24 7.00 1.17
N TRP A 147 33.62 7.84 0.33
CA TRP A 147 32.75 8.93 0.78
C TRP A 147 31.42 8.39 1.37
N LEU A 148 30.83 7.36 0.73
CA LEU A 148 29.60 6.73 1.20
C LEU A 148 29.87 5.96 2.50
N ALA A 149 30.98 5.25 2.56
CA ALA A 149 31.41 4.54 3.77
C ALA A 149 31.54 5.49 4.97
N ARG A 150 32.21 6.64 4.80
CA ARG A 150 32.33 7.65 5.84
C ARG A 150 30.98 8.21 6.25
N TRP A 151 30.13 8.53 5.27
CA TRP A 151 28.78 9.03 5.57
C TRP A 151 27.94 8.03 6.35
N LEU A 152 28.01 6.72 6.05
CA LEU A 152 27.36 5.66 6.82
C LEU A 152 27.91 5.56 8.25
N ASP A 153 29.25 5.71 8.42
CA ASP A 153 29.88 5.71 9.73
C ASP A 153 29.45 6.93 10.57
N ASP A 154 29.36 8.10 9.97
CA ASP A 154 28.87 9.32 10.62
C ASP A 154 27.39 9.23 11.05
N ASN A 155 26.59 8.42 10.33
CA ASN A 155 25.18 8.16 10.65
C ASN A 155 24.95 6.86 11.46
N SER A 156 26.01 6.18 11.91
CA SER A 156 25.88 4.87 12.59
C SER A 156 24.95 4.91 13.80
N LEU A 157 25.05 5.95 14.64
CA LEU A 157 24.20 6.12 15.82
C LEU A 157 22.70 6.21 15.46
N ALA A 158 22.36 6.97 14.42
CA ALA A 158 20.98 7.09 13.94
C ALA A 158 20.44 5.76 13.42
N LEU A 159 21.26 5.02 12.63
CA LEU A 159 20.89 3.72 12.09
C LEU A 159 20.76 2.65 13.20
N ASP A 160 21.57 2.71 14.24
CA ASP A 160 21.47 1.80 15.38
C ASP A 160 20.24 2.10 16.25
N ARG A 161 19.86 3.38 16.40
CA ARG A 161 18.59 3.78 17.02
C ARG A 161 17.39 3.28 16.21
N LEU A 162 17.46 3.40 14.88
CA LEU A 162 16.42 2.85 14.01
C LEU A 162 16.27 1.34 14.19
N ALA A 163 17.38 0.60 14.23
CA ALA A 163 17.39 -0.84 14.46
C ALA A 163 16.86 -1.23 15.85
N ALA A 164 17.21 -0.47 16.89
CA ALA A 164 16.66 -0.67 18.23
C ALA A 164 15.15 -0.37 18.28
N GLY A 165 14.71 0.67 17.58
CA GLY A 165 13.31 1.04 17.44
C GLY A 165 12.44 -0.05 16.81
N ALA A 166 12.95 -0.77 15.81
CA ALA A 166 12.25 -1.89 15.16
C ALA A 166 11.88 -3.03 16.13
N ARG A 167 12.55 -3.13 17.28
CA ARG A 167 12.29 -4.15 18.32
C ARG A 167 11.22 -3.75 19.32
N ARG A 168 10.74 -2.50 19.29
CA ARG A 168 9.58 -2.05 20.08
C ARG A 168 8.33 -2.78 19.59
N GLU A 169 7.41 -3.13 20.50
CA GLU A 169 6.28 -4.01 20.17
C GLU A 169 5.20 -3.31 19.32
N GLY A 170 4.88 -2.05 19.64
CA GLY A 170 3.76 -1.34 19.06
C GLY A 170 4.11 -0.50 17.83
N TRP A 171 3.09 -0.14 17.07
CA TRP A 171 3.17 0.77 15.95
C TRP A 171 2.00 1.76 16.00
N CYS A 172 2.29 3.03 16.20
CA CYS A 172 1.31 4.12 16.13
C CYS A 172 2.02 5.39 15.62
N PRO A 173 2.06 5.63 14.32
CA PRO A 173 2.68 6.81 13.73
C PRO A 173 1.85 8.08 14.00
N PRO A 174 2.47 9.28 13.96
CA PRO A 174 1.73 10.51 14.00
C PRO A 174 0.85 10.67 12.76
N ARG A 175 -0.36 11.17 12.94
CA ARG A 175 -1.25 11.56 11.85
C ARG A 175 -1.06 13.04 11.58
N CYS A 176 -0.41 13.34 10.46
CA CYS A 176 -0.02 14.69 10.10
C CYS A 176 -0.95 15.24 9.03
N LEU A 177 -1.46 16.45 9.27
CA LEU A 177 -2.17 17.25 8.29
C LEU A 177 -1.24 18.32 7.73
N PRO A 178 -1.43 18.81 6.50
CA PRO A 178 -0.76 20.01 6.01
C PRO A 178 -1.00 21.19 6.96
N ALA A 179 -0.03 22.10 7.11
CA ALA A 179 -0.06 23.19 8.08
C ALA A 179 -1.24 24.18 7.89
N ASP A 180 -1.82 24.22 6.70
CA ASP A 180 -3.01 25.02 6.36
C ASP A 180 -4.34 24.29 6.62
N ARG A 181 -4.29 23.12 7.27
CA ARG A 181 -5.46 22.28 7.56
C ARG A 181 -5.69 22.09 9.05
N SER A 182 -6.97 22.07 9.42
CA SER A 182 -7.43 21.69 10.77
C SER A 182 -8.29 20.43 10.68
N PRO A 183 -8.28 19.55 11.71
CA PRO A 183 -9.19 18.40 11.81
C PRO A 183 -10.68 18.76 11.77
N THR A 184 -11.00 20.02 12.07
CA THR A 184 -12.37 20.54 11.96
C THR A 184 -12.74 20.99 10.55
N ASP A 185 -11.76 21.11 9.67
CA ASP A 185 -11.96 21.50 8.28
C ASP A 185 -12.21 20.27 7.41
N ARG A 186 -13.47 19.87 7.25
CA ARG A 186 -13.84 18.77 6.34
C ARG A 186 -13.32 18.98 4.93
N PHE A 187 -13.25 20.24 4.50
CA PHE A 187 -12.72 20.64 3.22
C PHE A 187 -11.57 21.61 3.39
N GLY A 188 -10.42 21.23 2.88
CA GLY A 188 -9.44 22.21 2.46
C GLY A 188 -9.81 22.80 1.10
N PRO A 189 -8.99 23.70 0.59
CA PRO A 189 -9.25 24.32 -0.70
C PRO A 189 -9.36 23.33 -1.86
N THR A 190 -8.86 22.09 -1.72
CA THR A 190 -8.77 21.15 -2.82
C THR A 190 -9.00 19.67 -2.48
N THR A 191 -8.92 19.24 -1.20
CA THR A 191 -8.83 17.81 -0.86
C THR A 191 -9.64 17.48 0.41
N PRO A 192 -10.36 16.33 0.47
CA PRO A 192 -11.01 15.81 1.68
C PRO A 192 -10.00 15.57 2.82
N LEU A 193 -10.47 15.54 4.06
CA LEU A 193 -9.60 15.54 5.24
C LEU A 193 -8.70 14.29 5.30
N LEU A 194 -9.28 13.10 5.20
CA LEU A 194 -8.50 11.85 5.27
C LEU A 194 -7.55 11.68 4.10
N MET A 195 -7.92 12.13 2.89
CA MET A 195 -7.02 12.12 1.73
C MET A 195 -5.89 13.15 1.82
N SER A 196 -5.96 14.12 2.73
CA SER A 196 -4.91 15.11 2.94
C SER A 196 -3.88 14.70 3.99
N LEU A 197 -4.09 13.55 4.66
CA LEU A 197 -3.12 13.03 5.62
C LEU A 197 -1.78 12.74 4.94
N THR A 198 -0.72 13.19 5.56
CA THR A 198 0.66 12.88 5.16
C THR A 198 1.20 11.73 5.99
N LEU A 199 2.09 10.96 5.42
CA LEU A 199 2.67 9.75 5.99
C LEU A 199 4.20 9.91 6.16
N PRO A 200 4.66 10.84 7.03
CA PRO A 200 6.08 11.19 7.12
C PRO A 200 6.94 10.04 7.65
N VAL A 201 6.40 9.19 8.53
CA VAL A 201 7.13 8.06 9.12
C VAL A 201 7.33 6.96 8.08
N GLU A 202 6.28 6.58 7.37
CA GLU A 202 6.32 5.58 6.32
C GLU A 202 7.18 6.04 5.14
N GLY A 203 7.06 7.31 4.75
CA GLY A 203 7.91 7.92 3.73
C GLY A 203 9.38 7.92 4.11
N ALA A 204 9.71 8.24 5.37
CA ALA A 204 11.06 8.20 5.88
C ALA A 204 11.61 6.76 5.88
N LEU A 205 10.85 5.77 6.34
CA LEU A 205 11.26 4.36 6.32
C LEU A 205 11.58 3.87 4.91
N ARG A 206 10.79 4.27 3.91
CA ARG A 206 11.10 3.95 2.52
C ARG A 206 12.48 4.47 2.11
N SER A 207 12.83 5.70 2.50
CA SER A 207 14.15 6.29 2.22
C SER A 207 15.25 5.64 3.05
N PHE A 208 15.00 5.43 4.36
CA PHE A 208 15.95 4.79 5.27
C PHE A 208 16.26 3.35 4.91
N SER A 209 15.35 2.66 4.21
CA SER A 209 15.57 1.28 3.75
C SER A 209 16.79 1.17 2.83
N ASN A 210 16.99 2.12 1.91
CA ASN A 210 18.17 2.13 1.04
C ASN A 210 19.48 2.29 1.85
N VAL A 211 19.44 3.11 2.90
CA VAL A 211 20.62 3.36 3.74
C VAL A 211 20.96 2.14 4.60
N LEU A 212 19.95 1.51 5.21
CA LEU A 212 20.14 0.27 5.97
C LEU A 212 20.68 -0.85 5.08
N LEU A 213 20.15 -0.99 3.87
CA LEU A 213 20.62 -2.00 2.92
C LEU A 213 22.03 -1.71 2.40
N ALA A 214 22.37 -0.44 2.12
CA ALA A 214 23.73 -0.07 1.74
C ALA A 214 24.73 -0.40 2.88
N ARG A 215 24.37 -0.14 4.15
CA ARG A 215 25.17 -0.54 5.32
C ARG A 215 25.25 -2.06 5.44
N SER A 216 24.14 -2.77 5.23
CA SER A 216 24.08 -4.23 5.25
C SER A 216 25.02 -4.84 4.19
N MET A 217 24.93 -4.38 2.95
CA MET A 217 25.75 -4.89 1.85
C MET A 217 27.24 -4.55 2.03
N ARG A 218 27.58 -3.39 2.61
CA ARG A 218 28.96 -3.09 3.03
C ARG A 218 29.45 -4.08 4.08
N ARG A 219 28.67 -4.31 5.15
CA ARG A 219 28.99 -5.27 6.21
C ARG A 219 29.23 -6.67 5.63
N LEU A 220 28.39 -7.08 4.67
CA LEU A 220 28.56 -8.35 3.98
C LEU A 220 29.87 -8.38 3.19
N GLY A 221 30.18 -7.36 2.38
CA GLY A 221 31.41 -7.26 1.60
C GLY A 221 32.69 -7.18 2.47
N GLU A 222 32.56 -6.75 3.72
CA GLU A 222 33.65 -6.70 4.73
C GLU A 222 33.68 -7.95 5.64
N GLY A 223 32.73 -8.91 5.47
CA GLY A 223 32.69 -10.17 6.20
C GLY A 223 31.92 -10.13 7.52
N ASP A 224 31.24 -9.01 7.87
CA ASP A 224 30.35 -8.90 9.02
C ASP A 224 28.93 -9.37 8.67
N ILE A 225 28.78 -10.69 8.48
CA ILE A 225 27.51 -11.30 8.05
C ILE A 225 26.39 -11.09 9.10
N ARG A 226 26.71 -11.16 10.40
CA ARG A 226 25.71 -10.96 11.46
C ARG A 226 25.23 -9.53 11.54
N GLY A 227 26.12 -8.57 11.32
CA GLY A 227 25.76 -7.16 11.20
C GLY A 227 24.94 -6.88 9.95
N ALA A 228 25.24 -7.52 8.84
CA ALA A 228 24.44 -7.42 7.61
C ALA A 228 23.01 -7.93 7.85
N TRP A 229 22.88 -9.12 8.44
CA TRP A 229 21.57 -9.68 8.79
C TRP A 229 20.78 -8.77 9.76
N HIS A 230 21.45 -8.18 10.75
CA HIS A 230 20.82 -7.28 11.72
C HIS A 230 20.11 -6.08 11.05
N ASP A 231 20.73 -5.51 10.01
CA ASP A 231 20.13 -4.41 9.25
C ASP A 231 18.94 -4.87 8.39
N ILE A 232 19.01 -6.05 7.80
CA ILE A 232 17.92 -6.66 7.03
C ILE A 232 16.73 -7.00 7.93
N ASP A 233 16.97 -7.67 9.07
CA ASP A 233 15.94 -8.01 10.06
C ASP A 233 15.20 -6.76 10.57
N THR A 234 15.91 -5.62 10.65
CA THR A 234 15.31 -4.33 11.00
C THR A 234 14.20 -3.94 10.02
N LEU A 235 14.42 -4.13 8.71
CA LEU A 235 13.41 -3.81 7.68
C LEU A 235 12.23 -4.79 7.72
N LEU A 236 12.48 -6.09 7.94
CA LEU A 236 11.42 -7.09 8.10
C LEU A 236 10.49 -6.71 9.28
N ARG A 237 11.08 -6.32 10.42
CA ARG A 237 10.32 -5.92 11.61
C ARG A 237 9.49 -4.66 11.42
N TYR A 238 10.00 -3.67 10.68
CA TYR A 238 9.19 -2.48 10.35
C TYR A 238 8.09 -2.81 9.36
N GLY A 239 8.38 -3.64 8.34
CA GLY A 239 7.38 -4.13 7.41
C GLY A 239 6.22 -4.85 8.11
N ASP A 240 6.54 -5.77 9.02
CA ASP A 240 5.61 -6.51 9.86
C ASP A 240 4.67 -5.56 10.64
N LYS A 241 5.23 -4.59 11.37
CA LYS A 241 4.46 -3.62 12.15
C LYS A 241 3.54 -2.73 11.30
N ILE A 242 4.00 -2.31 10.13
CA ILE A 242 3.20 -1.49 9.23
C ILE A 242 2.07 -2.33 8.64
N SER A 243 2.34 -3.58 8.26
CA SER A 243 1.34 -4.46 7.65
C SER A 243 0.25 -4.90 8.62
N ASP A 244 0.58 -5.07 9.91
CA ASP A 244 -0.35 -5.45 10.97
C ASP A 244 -1.14 -4.27 11.55
N SER A 245 -0.81 -3.05 11.13
CA SER A 245 -1.49 -1.84 11.61
C SER A 245 -2.65 -1.45 10.68
N PRO A 246 -3.80 -1.01 11.22
CA PRO A 246 -4.85 -0.40 10.41
C PRO A 246 -4.29 0.83 9.68
N GLY A 247 -4.05 0.71 8.40
CA GLY A 247 -3.41 1.75 7.59
C GLY A 247 -3.97 1.80 6.17
N SER A 248 -3.59 2.86 5.44
CA SER A 248 -3.94 3.01 4.04
C SER A 248 -3.23 1.98 3.15
N LEU A 249 -3.75 1.77 1.94
CA LEU A 249 -3.04 0.99 0.91
C LEU A 249 -1.62 1.54 0.66
N VAL A 250 -1.39 2.85 0.83
CA VAL A 250 -0.05 3.44 0.72
C VAL A 250 0.88 2.94 1.82
N CYS A 251 0.42 2.86 3.07
CA CYS A 251 1.19 2.25 4.16
C CYS A 251 1.52 0.79 3.83
N ARG A 252 0.52 0.04 3.33
CA ARG A 252 0.70 -1.33 2.88
C ARG A 252 1.76 -1.46 1.79
N MET A 253 1.73 -0.62 0.76
CA MET A 253 2.75 -0.60 -0.30
C MET A 253 4.15 -0.32 0.24
N VAL A 254 4.28 0.52 1.28
CA VAL A 254 5.57 0.72 1.96
C VAL A 254 6.02 -0.57 2.63
N ALA A 255 5.16 -1.26 3.38
CA ALA A 255 5.50 -2.55 3.99
C ALA A 255 5.95 -3.59 2.95
N MET A 256 5.21 -3.75 1.85
CA MET A 256 5.58 -4.65 0.74
C MET A 256 6.93 -4.29 0.13
N THR A 257 7.24 -2.99 -0.01
CA THR A 257 8.54 -2.52 -0.49
C THR A 257 9.66 -2.93 0.48
N LEU A 258 9.45 -2.78 1.79
CA LEU A 258 10.43 -3.20 2.80
C LEU A 258 10.64 -4.72 2.75
N PHE A 259 9.58 -5.51 2.65
CA PHE A 259 9.64 -6.97 2.55
C PHE A 259 10.36 -7.45 1.30
N ALA A 260 10.02 -6.93 0.12
CA ALA A 260 10.65 -7.31 -1.12
C ALA A 260 12.17 -7.02 -1.12
N ARG A 261 12.55 -5.83 -0.62
CA ARG A 261 13.97 -5.43 -0.49
C ARG A 261 14.72 -6.28 0.54
N ALA A 262 14.11 -6.51 1.70
CA ALA A 262 14.71 -7.35 2.74
C ALA A 262 14.87 -8.80 2.27
N ALA A 263 13.86 -9.38 1.60
CA ALA A 263 13.92 -10.71 1.03
C ALA A 263 15.03 -10.83 -0.04
N HIS A 264 15.16 -9.83 -0.91
CA HIS A 264 16.24 -9.79 -1.90
C HIS A 264 17.62 -9.78 -1.21
N ALA A 265 17.82 -8.89 -0.24
CA ALA A 265 19.09 -8.81 0.51
C ALA A 265 19.38 -10.09 1.30
N THR A 266 18.34 -10.71 1.91
CA THR A 266 18.47 -12.00 2.61
C THR A 266 19.00 -13.08 1.68
N ARG A 267 18.48 -13.18 0.45
CA ARG A 267 18.96 -14.15 -0.56
C ARG A 267 20.43 -13.93 -0.91
N ILE A 268 20.88 -12.68 -1.03
CA ILE A 268 22.29 -12.36 -1.29
C ILE A 268 23.14 -12.83 -0.12
N VAL A 269 22.76 -12.56 1.13
CA VAL A 269 23.48 -13.01 2.33
C VAL A 269 23.54 -14.54 2.38
N ILE A 270 22.45 -15.24 2.07
CA ILE A 270 22.40 -16.71 2.04
C ILE A 270 23.36 -17.27 0.98
N LEU A 271 23.41 -16.65 -0.19
CA LEU A 271 24.23 -17.11 -1.31
C LEU A 271 25.72 -16.80 -1.16
N ASP A 272 26.10 -15.90 -0.26
CA ASP A 272 27.51 -15.63 0.09
C ASP A 272 28.21 -16.84 0.75
N GLY A 273 27.44 -17.81 1.25
CA GLY A 273 27.89 -19.18 1.54
C GLY A 273 28.62 -19.39 2.85
N HIS A 274 28.78 -18.38 3.72
CA HIS A 274 29.54 -18.46 4.97
C HIS A 274 28.63 -18.46 6.23
N LEU A 275 27.43 -19.06 6.15
CA LEU A 275 26.44 -19.06 7.22
C LEU A 275 26.50 -20.32 8.06
N ASP A 276 26.27 -20.19 9.36
CA ASP A 276 25.99 -21.32 10.25
C ASP A 276 24.47 -21.62 10.31
N ASP A 277 24.12 -22.86 10.72
CA ASP A 277 22.71 -23.28 10.83
C ASP A 277 21.91 -22.39 11.80
N ALA A 278 22.53 -21.88 12.86
CA ALA A 278 21.87 -21.05 13.86
C ALA A 278 21.43 -19.70 13.26
N LEU A 279 22.26 -19.08 12.41
CA LEU A 279 21.94 -17.83 11.73
C LEU A 279 20.85 -18.03 10.67
N LEU A 280 20.94 -19.12 9.87
CA LEU A 280 19.90 -19.47 8.90
C LEU A 280 18.55 -19.74 9.58
N ALA A 281 18.55 -20.43 10.72
CA ALA A 281 17.34 -20.65 11.52
C ALA A 281 16.76 -19.34 12.09
N ASP A 282 17.63 -18.37 12.43
CA ASP A 282 17.20 -17.03 12.85
C ASP A 282 16.55 -16.26 11.69
N MET A 283 17.15 -16.29 10.50
CA MET A 283 16.60 -15.74 9.27
C MET A 283 15.21 -16.30 8.97
N GLN A 284 15.04 -17.62 9.02
CA GLN A 284 13.75 -18.27 8.80
C GLN A 284 12.69 -17.80 9.80
N ARG A 285 13.01 -17.65 11.09
CA ARG A 285 12.03 -17.16 12.07
C ARG A 285 11.53 -15.75 11.74
N SER A 286 12.44 -14.85 11.36
CA SER A 286 12.03 -13.48 10.96
C SER A 286 11.24 -13.46 9.66
N LEU A 287 11.60 -14.29 8.68
CA LEU A 287 10.87 -14.43 7.43
C LEU A 287 9.47 -15.00 7.64
N HIS A 288 9.31 -16.03 8.49
CA HIS A 288 8.01 -16.60 8.83
C HIS A 288 7.09 -15.58 9.49
N SER A 289 7.60 -14.76 10.43
CA SER A 289 6.81 -13.66 11.02
C SER A 289 6.36 -12.68 9.93
N ALA A 290 7.26 -12.33 9.01
CA ALA A 290 6.98 -11.40 7.94
C ALA A 290 6.05 -11.95 6.83
N ILE A 291 5.91 -13.26 6.69
CA ILE A 291 5.02 -13.90 5.71
C ILE A 291 3.55 -13.90 6.18
N ASP A 292 3.32 -13.95 7.50
CA ASP A 292 1.98 -14.05 8.10
C ASP A 292 1.40 -12.65 8.42
N TRP A 293 1.31 -11.79 7.42
CA TRP A 293 0.74 -10.45 7.60
C TRP A 293 -0.78 -10.39 7.43
N ALA A 294 -1.40 -9.32 7.96
CA ALA A 294 -2.84 -9.09 7.85
C ALA A 294 -3.31 -9.02 6.38
N PRO A 295 -4.50 -9.55 6.04
CA PRO A 295 -5.03 -9.52 4.69
C PRO A 295 -5.18 -8.09 4.13
N LEU A 296 -4.92 -7.90 2.83
CA LEU A 296 -5.11 -6.63 2.13
C LEU A 296 -6.56 -6.10 2.26
N ALA A 297 -7.52 -7.02 2.32
CA ALA A 297 -8.94 -6.73 2.52
C ALA A 297 -9.21 -5.86 3.74
N GLU A 298 -8.43 -5.99 4.82
CA GLU A 298 -8.59 -5.20 6.05
C GLU A 298 -8.28 -3.71 5.81
N SER A 299 -7.22 -3.39 5.07
CA SER A 299 -6.90 -2.00 4.71
C SER A 299 -8.00 -1.37 3.84
N VAL A 300 -8.59 -2.16 2.92
CA VAL A 300 -9.70 -1.71 2.07
C VAL A 300 -10.96 -1.48 2.91
N ASP A 301 -11.29 -2.40 3.82
CA ASP A 301 -12.51 -2.33 4.63
C ASP A 301 -12.45 -1.27 5.73
N THR A 302 -11.26 -0.83 6.11
CA THR A 302 -11.06 0.17 7.16
C THR A 302 -10.69 1.54 6.56
N PHE A 303 -9.41 1.79 6.36
CA PHE A 303 -8.91 3.11 6.02
C PHE A 303 -9.39 3.61 4.65
N GLU A 304 -9.34 2.76 3.62
CA GLU A 304 -9.75 3.19 2.28
C GLU A 304 -11.25 3.46 2.23
N ARG A 305 -12.06 2.64 2.90
CA ARG A 305 -13.51 2.87 3.01
C ARG A 305 -13.81 4.18 3.73
N LEU A 306 -13.18 4.44 4.89
CA LEU A 306 -13.36 5.70 5.63
C LEU A 306 -12.93 6.91 4.80
N SER A 307 -11.75 6.82 4.16
CA SER A 307 -11.19 7.90 3.33
C SER A 307 -12.07 8.21 2.12
N PHE A 308 -12.58 7.17 1.46
CA PHE A 308 -13.48 7.32 0.33
C PHE A 308 -14.80 7.95 0.73
N LEU A 309 -15.42 7.44 1.80
CA LEU A 309 -16.71 7.95 2.27
C LEU A 309 -16.59 9.35 2.88
N ASP A 310 -15.45 9.69 3.52
CA ASP A 310 -15.13 11.07 3.93
C ASP A 310 -15.14 12.00 2.71
N ALA A 311 -14.45 11.59 1.64
CA ALA A 311 -14.39 12.36 0.40
C ALA A 311 -15.77 12.58 -0.21
N MET A 312 -16.58 11.52 -0.28
CA MET A 312 -17.92 11.56 -0.85
C MET A 312 -18.88 12.39 0.02
N THR A 313 -18.90 12.14 1.32
CA THR A 313 -19.76 12.86 2.26
C THR A 313 -19.42 14.34 2.28
N SER A 314 -18.13 14.63 2.29
CA SER A 314 -17.61 15.98 2.22
C SER A 314 -18.08 16.71 0.95
N MET A 315 -18.09 16.06 -0.20
CA MET A 315 -18.55 16.61 -1.48
C MET A 315 -20.02 17.04 -1.44
N PHE A 316 -20.85 16.36 -0.65
CA PHE A 316 -22.28 16.61 -0.55
C PHE A 316 -22.65 17.56 0.59
N ALA A 317 -21.76 17.73 1.58
CA ALA A 317 -22.02 18.56 2.76
C ALA A 317 -22.11 20.05 2.44
N ASP A 318 -21.32 20.56 1.48
CA ASP A 318 -21.34 21.95 1.06
C ASP A 318 -21.34 22.07 -0.48
N PRO A 319 -22.51 22.10 -1.09
CA PRO A 319 -22.63 22.18 -2.56
C PRO A 319 -22.10 23.50 -3.14
N THR A 320 -21.75 24.49 -2.31
CA THR A 320 -21.21 25.79 -2.77
C THR A 320 -19.69 25.75 -2.94
N LYS A 321 -19.01 24.78 -2.35
CA LYS A 321 -17.55 24.62 -2.49
C LYS A 321 -17.22 23.71 -3.67
N PRO A 322 -16.60 24.23 -4.74
CA PRO A 322 -16.16 23.39 -5.84
C PRO A 322 -15.02 22.47 -5.38
N VAL A 323 -15.26 21.18 -5.45
CA VAL A 323 -14.16 20.19 -5.31
C VAL A 323 -13.36 20.25 -6.59
N SER A 324 -12.11 20.71 -6.53
CA SER A 324 -11.28 21.06 -7.72
C SER A 324 -11.08 19.92 -8.73
N TRP A 325 -11.17 18.68 -8.27
CA TRP A 325 -11.05 17.47 -9.10
C TRP A 325 -12.41 16.94 -9.59
N PHE A 326 -13.53 17.53 -9.12
CA PHE A 326 -14.87 17.10 -9.49
C PHE A 326 -15.78 18.29 -9.81
N SER A 327 -15.71 18.80 -11.03
CA SER A 327 -16.55 19.91 -11.48
C SER A 327 -17.94 19.40 -11.89
N LEU A 328 -18.88 19.42 -10.95
CA LEU A 328 -20.31 19.42 -11.26
C LEU A 328 -20.74 20.87 -11.45
N GLY A 329 -21.39 21.18 -12.57
CA GLY A 329 -21.99 22.49 -12.73
C GLY A 329 -23.04 22.75 -11.63
N PRO A 330 -23.22 24.01 -11.15
CA PRO A 330 -24.05 24.35 -10.00
C PRO A 330 -25.50 23.83 -10.09
N LEU A 331 -26.07 23.74 -11.27
CA LEU A 331 -27.42 23.19 -11.48
C LEU A 331 -27.51 21.67 -11.23
N ARG A 332 -26.41 20.93 -11.39
CA ARG A 332 -26.39 19.48 -11.16
C ARG A 332 -26.27 19.13 -9.69
N ILE A 333 -25.59 19.97 -8.90
CA ILE A 333 -25.46 19.80 -7.46
C ILE A 333 -26.81 19.94 -6.76
N LEU A 334 -27.66 20.86 -7.23
CA LEU A 334 -28.99 21.11 -6.67
C LEU A 334 -29.99 19.95 -6.87
N ALA A 335 -29.71 19.05 -7.80
CA ALA A 335 -30.59 17.91 -8.10
C ALA A 335 -29.97 16.56 -7.65
N LEU A 336 -28.85 16.56 -6.97
CA LEU A 336 -28.13 15.34 -6.59
C LEU A 336 -28.74 14.71 -5.34
N ASP A 337 -29.16 13.45 -5.43
CA ASP A 337 -29.40 12.60 -4.24
C ASP A 337 -28.06 12.02 -3.76
N PRO A 338 -27.53 12.47 -2.60
CA PRO A 338 -26.24 12.02 -2.09
C PRO A 338 -26.24 10.53 -1.67
N ASN A 339 -27.42 9.96 -1.40
CA ASN A 339 -27.55 8.60 -0.93
C ASN A 339 -27.21 7.57 -2.02
N VAL A 340 -27.50 7.88 -3.29
CA VAL A 340 -27.22 6.97 -4.43
C VAL A 340 -25.72 6.69 -4.59
N PRO A 341 -24.83 7.70 -4.79
CA PRO A 341 -23.42 7.44 -4.94
C PRO A 341 -22.76 6.86 -3.67
N LEU A 342 -23.23 7.20 -2.48
CA LEU A 342 -22.72 6.62 -1.22
C LEU A 342 -23.08 5.13 -1.09
N THR A 343 -24.34 4.77 -1.39
CA THR A 343 -24.77 3.35 -1.38
C THR A 343 -24.00 2.54 -2.42
N ASP A 344 -23.86 3.05 -3.64
CA ASP A 344 -23.06 2.41 -4.68
C ASP A 344 -21.61 2.24 -4.24
N SER A 345 -21.01 3.26 -3.64
CA SER A 345 -19.63 3.22 -3.15
C SER A 345 -19.42 2.14 -2.11
N ASN A 346 -20.30 2.06 -1.10
CA ASN A 346 -20.24 1.00 -0.08
C ASN A 346 -20.38 -0.39 -0.68
N ARG A 347 -21.28 -0.57 -1.65
CA ARG A 347 -21.46 -1.85 -2.35
C ARG A 347 -20.19 -2.27 -3.09
N TYR A 348 -19.53 -1.35 -3.80
CA TYR A 348 -18.29 -1.66 -4.52
C TYR A 348 -17.12 -1.90 -3.58
N LEU A 349 -16.98 -1.13 -2.50
CA LEU A 349 -15.96 -1.37 -1.49
C LEU A 349 -16.16 -2.73 -0.81
N ALA A 350 -17.40 -3.13 -0.52
CA ALA A 350 -17.70 -4.47 -0.01
C ALA A 350 -17.32 -5.56 -1.03
N ALA A 351 -17.64 -5.37 -2.31
CA ALA A 351 -17.24 -6.32 -3.36
C ALA A 351 -15.70 -6.43 -3.50
N MET A 352 -14.97 -5.31 -3.31
CA MET A 352 -13.50 -5.32 -3.32
C MET A 352 -12.93 -6.10 -2.12
N VAL A 353 -13.52 -5.94 -0.94
CA VAL A 353 -13.15 -6.71 0.26
C VAL A 353 -13.41 -8.21 0.03
N ASP A 354 -14.57 -8.55 -0.53
CA ASP A 354 -14.92 -9.93 -0.85
C ASP A 354 -13.97 -10.53 -1.91
N ALA A 355 -13.58 -9.75 -2.92
CA ALA A 355 -12.61 -10.17 -3.92
C ALA A 355 -11.21 -10.39 -3.32
N ALA A 356 -10.75 -9.48 -2.46
CA ALA A 356 -9.45 -9.59 -1.80
C ALA A 356 -9.38 -10.78 -0.81
N ASN A 357 -10.50 -11.19 -0.23
CA ASN A 357 -10.61 -12.32 0.69
C ASN A 357 -10.75 -13.69 0.00
N GLN A 358 -10.74 -13.76 -1.34
CA GLN A 358 -10.78 -15.06 -2.01
C GLN A 358 -9.51 -15.87 -1.72
N LEU A 359 -9.69 -17.19 -1.50
CA LEU A 359 -8.62 -18.09 -1.04
C LEU A 359 -7.50 -18.28 -2.06
N THR A 360 -7.81 -18.26 -3.36
CA THR A 360 -6.83 -18.49 -4.43
C THR A 360 -6.62 -17.24 -5.25
N ARG A 361 -5.42 -17.08 -5.80
CA ARG A 361 -5.09 -15.95 -6.67
C ARG A 361 -6.03 -15.86 -7.88
N ASP A 362 -6.31 -17.01 -8.52
CA ASP A 362 -7.21 -17.04 -9.66
C ASP A 362 -8.64 -16.60 -9.30
N ALA A 363 -9.11 -16.92 -8.10
CA ALA A 363 -10.40 -16.43 -7.61
C ALA A 363 -10.35 -14.93 -7.31
N ARG A 364 -9.27 -14.43 -6.66
CA ARG A 364 -9.06 -12.98 -6.42
C ARG A 364 -9.05 -12.19 -7.73
N ARG A 365 -8.30 -12.66 -8.72
CA ARG A 365 -8.20 -11.99 -10.03
C ARG A 365 -9.53 -11.99 -10.79
N ARG A 366 -10.24 -13.12 -10.79
CA ARG A 366 -11.58 -13.19 -11.45
C ARG A 366 -12.56 -12.25 -10.79
N ALA A 367 -12.66 -12.26 -9.46
CA ALA A 367 -13.57 -11.39 -8.73
C ALA A 367 -13.21 -9.90 -8.95
N SER A 368 -11.93 -9.54 -8.96
CA SER A 368 -11.48 -8.16 -9.26
C SER A 368 -11.80 -7.78 -10.70
N GLN A 369 -11.62 -8.68 -11.67
CA GLN A 369 -11.95 -8.43 -13.07
C GLN A 369 -13.46 -8.25 -13.29
N GLU A 370 -14.29 -9.02 -12.61
CA GLU A 370 -15.76 -8.87 -12.65
C GLU A 370 -16.20 -7.49 -12.16
N ILE A 371 -15.55 -6.96 -11.11
CA ILE A 371 -15.80 -5.60 -10.62
C ILE A 371 -15.39 -4.56 -11.66
N GLU A 372 -14.20 -4.71 -12.26
CA GLU A 372 -13.71 -3.80 -13.31
C GLU A 372 -14.64 -3.82 -14.54
N ASP A 373 -15.04 -4.99 -14.99
CA ASP A 373 -15.94 -5.18 -16.14
C ASP A 373 -17.33 -4.55 -15.89
N GLU A 374 -17.88 -4.72 -14.67
CA GLU A 374 -19.14 -4.07 -14.28
C GLU A 374 -19.01 -2.54 -14.30
N LEU A 375 -17.91 -2.00 -13.78
CA LEU A 375 -17.65 -0.56 -13.78
C LEU A 375 -17.46 -0.02 -15.19
N GLU A 376 -16.72 -0.72 -16.03
CA GLU A 376 -16.51 -0.33 -17.41
C GLU A 376 -17.82 -0.41 -18.22
N ALA A 377 -18.61 -1.45 -18.02
CA ALA A 377 -19.93 -1.57 -18.61
C ALA A 377 -20.86 -0.42 -18.18
N ARG A 378 -20.83 -0.05 -16.90
CA ARG A 378 -21.57 1.13 -16.37
C ARG A 378 -21.06 2.45 -16.97
N LYS A 379 -19.73 2.61 -17.09
CA LYS A 379 -19.09 3.81 -17.69
C LYS A 379 -19.48 3.97 -19.15
N ASN A 380 -19.50 2.87 -19.90
CA ASN A 380 -19.74 2.84 -21.33
C ASN A 380 -21.24 2.63 -21.69
N ALA A 381 -22.12 2.47 -20.68
CA ALA A 381 -23.54 2.29 -20.91
C ALA A 381 -24.09 3.42 -21.80
N PRO A 382 -24.67 3.09 -22.96
CA PRO A 382 -25.20 4.10 -23.87
C PRO A 382 -26.27 4.91 -23.15
N ARG A 383 -26.20 6.22 -23.29
CA ARG A 383 -27.28 7.13 -22.87
C ARG A 383 -28.50 6.82 -23.71
N GLY A 384 -29.21 5.74 -23.35
CA GLY A 384 -30.32 5.21 -24.14
C GLY A 384 -31.58 6.05 -24.00
N ARG A 385 -32.59 5.75 -24.86
CA ARG A 385 -33.94 6.33 -24.83
C ARG A 385 -34.60 6.28 -23.44
N ARG A 386 -34.17 5.37 -22.54
CA ARG A 386 -34.66 5.21 -21.18
C ARG A 386 -34.33 6.43 -20.30
N GLN A 387 -33.23 7.16 -20.56
CA GLN A 387 -32.85 8.37 -19.81
C GLN A 387 -33.79 9.56 -20.06
N TRP A 388 -34.55 9.54 -21.14
CA TRP A 388 -35.55 10.60 -21.43
C TRP A 388 -36.80 10.49 -20.50
N PHE A 389 -36.97 9.36 -19.80
CA PHE A 389 -38.12 9.07 -18.94
C PHE A 389 -37.72 8.87 -17.48
N GLN A 390 -36.43 9.02 -17.13
CA GLN A 390 -35.96 8.96 -15.75
C GLN A 390 -35.95 10.35 -15.11
N PRO A 391 -36.31 10.48 -13.84
CA PRO A 391 -36.18 11.74 -13.10
C PRO A 391 -34.74 12.28 -13.19
N TRP A 392 -34.60 13.58 -13.34
CA TRP A 392 -33.31 14.23 -13.54
C TRP A 392 -32.31 13.95 -12.39
N HIS A 393 -32.81 13.89 -11.15
CA HIS A 393 -31.98 13.58 -9.99
C HIS A 393 -31.38 12.18 -10.04
N GLU A 394 -32.08 11.17 -10.57
CA GLU A 394 -31.53 9.82 -10.76
C GLU A 394 -30.38 9.84 -11.79
N VAL A 395 -30.59 10.51 -12.92
CA VAL A 395 -29.57 10.61 -13.97
C VAL A 395 -28.31 11.32 -13.50
N VAL A 396 -28.48 12.38 -12.70
CA VAL A 396 -27.36 13.12 -12.11
C VAL A 396 -26.62 12.26 -11.08
N SER A 397 -27.36 11.63 -10.18
CA SER A 397 -26.79 10.80 -9.09
C SER A 397 -26.06 9.59 -9.63
N GLU A 398 -26.62 8.87 -10.61
CA GLU A 398 -25.94 7.80 -11.33
C GLU A 398 -24.69 8.29 -12.08
N GLY A 399 -24.78 9.47 -12.68
CA GLY A 399 -23.65 10.10 -13.38
C GLY A 399 -22.49 10.45 -12.43
N VAL A 400 -22.80 10.90 -11.22
CA VAL A 400 -21.82 11.16 -10.15
C VAL A 400 -21.23 9.85 -9.66
N SER A 401 -22.08 8.87 -9.33
CA SER A 401 -21.66 7.54 -8.88
C SER A 401 -20.64 6.91 -9.85
N ARG A 402 -20.96 6.90 -11.14
CA ARG A 402 -20.05 6.36 -12.18
C ARG A 402 -18.70 7.06 -12.25
N LYS A 403 -18.67 8.39 -12.11
CA LYS A 403 -17.42 9.16 -12.18
C LYS A 403 -16.56 8.92 -10.94
N THR A 404 -17.15 8.93 -9.76
CA THR A 404 -16.44 8.74 -8.50
C THR A 404 -15.86 7.34 -8.36
N LEU A 405 -16.64 6.32 -8.71
CA LEU A 405 -16.17 4.94 -8.72
C LEU A 405 -15.02 4.73 -9.72
N GLY A 406 -15.10 5.31 -10.93
CA GLY A 406 -14.05 5.18 -11.93
C GLY A 406 -12.72 5.86 -11.58
N LEU A 407 -12.70 6.80 -10.62
CA LEU A 407 -11.50 7.47 -10.16
C LEU A 407 -10.73 6.69 -9.08
N LEU A 408 -11.43 5.88 -8.30
CA LEU A 408 -10.91 5.36 -7.02
C LEU A 408 -10.67 3.84 -7.02
N LEU A 409 -11.21 3.10 -7.99
CA LEU A 409 -11.12 1.65 -8.05
C LEU A 409 -9.91 1.04 -8.79
N PRO A 410 -9.14 1.72 -9.64
CA PRO A 410 -8.01 1.11 -10.34
C PRO A 410 -6.87 0.62 -9.43
N GLY A 411 -6.84 1.06 -8.17
CA GLY A 411 -5.73 0.76 -7.24
C GLY A 411 -5.67 -0.68 -6.72
N LEU A 412 -6.81 -1.35 -6.55
CA LEU A 412 -6.85 -2.65 -5.87
C LEU A 412 -6.07 -3.75 -6.60
N LYS A 413 -6.22 -3.84 -7.92
CA LYS A 413 -5.53 -4.86 -8.73
C LYS A 413 -4.01 -4.75 -8.62
N TYR A 414 -3.47 -3.53 -8.70
CA TYR A 414 -2.03 -3.30 -8.54
C TYR A 414 -1.57 -3.66 -7.13
N SER A 415 -2.36 -3.33 -6.11
CA SER A 415 -2.03 -3.67 -4.73
C SER A 415 -2.05 -5.17 -4.47
N LEU A 416 -2.95 -5.94 -5.10
CA LEU A 416 -2.98 -7.40 -5.03
C LEU A 416 -1.76 -8.03 -5.72
N ASP A 417 -1.37 -7.54 -6.89
CA ASP A 417 -0.20 -8.06 -7.60
C ASP A 417 1.12 -7.72 -6.85
N ASP A 418 1.20 -6.56 -6.21
CA ASP A 418 2.35 -6.17 -5.36
C ASP A 418 2.40 -7.00 -4.06
N ASP A 419 1.25 -7.29 -3.45
CA ASP A 419 1.13 -8.16 -2.28
C ASP A 419 1.62 -9.59 -2.60
N ASP A 420 1.12 -10.19 -3.69
CA ASP A 420 1.56 -11.50 -4.17
C ASP A 420 3.07 -11.52 -4.47
N ARG A 421 3.63 -10.45 -5.05
CA ARG A 421 5.07 -10.34 -5.35
C ARG A 421 5.93 -10.27 -4.08
N ALA A 422 5.52 -9.48 -3.10
CA ALA A 422 6.22 -9.37 -1.82
C ALA A 422 6.20 -10.72 -1.08
N HIS A 423 5.04 -11.38 -1.06
CA HIS A 423 4.87 -12.72 -0.48
C HIS A 423 5.79 -13.75 -1.16
N ALA A 424 5.76 -13.82 -2.49
CA ALA A 424 6.65 -14.72 -3.25
C ALA A 424 8.13 -14.48 -2.93
N SER A 425 8.54 -13.20 -2.81
CA SER A 425 9.94 -12.86 -2.50
C SER A 425 10.36 -13.37 -1.12
N LEU A 426 9.50 -13.25 -0.10
CA LEU A 426 9.76 -13.78 1.25
C LEU A 426 9.79 -15.31 1.26
N VAL A 427 8.82 -15.96 0.61
CA VAL A 427 8.76 -17.43 0.52
C VAL A 427 10.01 -17.99 -0.19
N LEU A 428 10.47 -17.34 -1.25
CA LEU A 428 11.71 -17.75 -1.93
C LEU A 428 12.94 -17.59 -1.02
N ALA A 429 13.00 -16.54 -0.18
CA ALA A 429 14.09 -16.35 0.76
C ALA A 429 14.08 -17.41 1.88
N ASP A 430 12.88 -17.74 2.38
CA ASP A 430 12.70 -18.80 3.38
C ASP A 430 13.09 -20.19 2.82
N CYS A 431 12.62 -20.54 1.63
CA CYS A 431 13.03 -21.76 0.95
C CYS A 431 14.55 -21.82 0.72
N ALA A 432 15.18 -20.70 0.35
CA ALA A 432 16.63 -20.64 0.16
C ALA A 432 17.38 -20.90 1.48
N ALA A 433 16.91 -20.33 2.60
CA ALA A 433 17.47 -20.61 3.92
C ALA A 433 17.31 -22.09 4.30
N ALA A 434 16.14 -22.67 4.07
CA ALA A 434 15.88 -24.11 4.31
C ALA A 434 16.79 -25.02 3.48
N LEU A 435 17.00 -24.69 2.21
CA LEU A 435 17.90 -25.41 1.31
C LEU A 435 19.35 -25.39 1.82
N GLU A 436 19.84 -24.24 2.27
CA GLU A 436 21.19 -24.12 2.79
C GLU A 436 21.35 -24.83 4.15
N ARG A 437 20.34 -24.82 5.01
CA ARG A 437 20.32 -25.62 6.25
C ARG A 437 20.39 -27.11 5.96
N TYR A 438 19.61 -27.59 4.98
CA TYR A 438 19.67 -28.98 4.54
C TYR A 438 21.04 -29.32 3.98
N ARG A 439 21.62 -28.46 3.13
CA ARG A 439 22.95 -28.65 2.55
C ARG A 439 24.03 -28.71 3.65
N LEU A 440 23.96 -27.87 4.69
CA LEU A 440 24.89 -27.92 5.82
C LEU A 440 24.78 -29.25 6.57
N ALA A 441 23.57 -29.79 6.72
CA ALA A 441 23.33 -31.03 7.44
C ALA A 441 23.73 -32.29 6.64
N THR A 442 23.58 -32.28 5.31
CA THR A 442 23.70 -33.47 4.45
C THR A 442 24.89 -33.44 3.48
N GLY A 443 25.48 -32.25 3.27
CA GLY A 443 26.57 -32.03 2.31
C GLY A 443 26.11 -31.80 0.86
N GLN A 444 24.81 -31.91 0.55
CA GLN A 444 24.27 -31.73 -0.79
C GLN A 444 22.84 -31.15 -0.78
N PRO A 445 22.39 -30.51 -1.85
CA PRO A 445 20.99 -30.04 -1.92
C PRO A 445 20.01 -31.21 -1.97
N PRO A 446 18.75 -31.04 -1.45
CA PRO A 446 17.72 -32.08 -1.48
C PRO A 446 17.27 -32.38 -2.92
N ALA A 447 16.79 -33.62 -3.17
CA ALA A 447 16.25 -33.98 -4.48
C ALA A 447 14.95 -33.26 -4.82
N SER A 448 14.18 -32.91 -3.81
CA SER A 448 12.91 -32.17 -3.89
C SER A 448 12.69 -31.29 -2.66
N LEU A 449 11.81 -30.28 -2.76
CA LEU A 449 11.42 -29.48 -1.58
C LEU A 449 10.69 -30.30 -0.52
N ALA A 450 10.08 -31.44 -0.85
CA ALA A 450 9.47 -32.33 0.11
C ALA A 450 10.48 -32.94 1.10
N ASP A 451 11.74 -33.06 0.71
CA ASP A 451 12.81 -33.57 1.58
C ASP A 451 13.18 -32.60 2.71
N LEU A 452 12.75 -31.34 2.61
CA LEU A 452 12.92 -30.31 3.67
C LEU A 452 11.89 -30.46 4.80
N VAL A 453 10.77 -31.15 4.54
CA VAL A 453 9.66 -31.33 5.48
C VAL A 453 9.87 -32.57 6.33
N PRO A 454 9.65 -32.53 7.65
CA PRO A 454 9.28 -31.38 8.46
C PRO A 454 10.48 -30.66 9.12
N ALA A 455 11.72 -31.08 8.82
CA ALA A 455 12.90 -30.67 9.61
C ALA A 455 13.32 -29.20 9.39
N PHE A 456 13.14 -28.67 8.18
CA PHE A 456 13.57 -27.34 7.76
C PHE A 456 12.43 -26.45 7.28
N LEU A 457 11.32 -27.04 6.85
CA LEU A 457 10.04 -26.39 6.53
C LEU A 457 8.92 -27.17 7.21
N SER A 458 7.86 -26.48 7.64
CA SER A 458 6.64 -27.15 8.15
C SER A 458 5.88 -27.90 7.07
N GLU A 459 5.83 -27.28 5.87
CA GLU A 459 5.22 -27.81 4.65
C GLU A 459 5.94 -27.21 3.44
N VAL A 460 5.70 -27.76 2.25
CA VAL A 460 6.20 -27.15 0.99
C VAL A 460 5.33 -25.93 0.68
N PRO A 461 5.91 -24.71 0.64
CA PRO A 461 5.12 -23.51 0.42
C PRO A 461 4.48 -23.47 -0.97
N LEU A 462 3.27 -22.90 -1.04
CA LEU A 462 2.62 -22.62 -2.31
C LEU A 462 3.13 -21.31 -2.90
N ASP A 463 3.20 -21.29 -4.21
CA ASP A 463 3.52 -20.11 -4.99
C ASP A 463 2.30 -19.18 -5.06
N PRO A 464 2.40 -17.93 -4.58
CA PRO A 464 1.29 -16.99 -4.61
C PRO A 464 0.74 -16.68 -6.01
N PHE A 465 1.53 -16.91 -7.06
CA PHE A 465 1.12 -16.65 -8.45
C PHE A 465 0.42 -17.81 -9.13
N THR A 466 0.66 -19.03 -8.70
CA THR A 466 0.16 -20.24 -9.38
C THR A 466 -0.73 -21.13 -8.51
N ASP A 467 -0.79 -20.84 -7.20
CA ASP A 467 -1.46 -21.70 -6.19
C ASP A 467 -0.94 -23.17 -6.20
N THR A 468 0.28 -23.38 -6.73
CA THR A 468 0.99 -24.66 -6.76
C THR A 468 2.27 -24.57 -5.93
N PRO A 469 2.93 -25.68 -5.60
CA PRO A 469 4.21 -25.59 -4.90
C PRO A 469 5.23 -24.72 -5.63
N ILE A 470 6.05 -24.00 -4.86
CA ILE A 470 7.21 -23.22 -5.37
C ILE A 470 8.03 -24.08 -6.31
N GLY A 471 8.43 -23.49 -7.43
CA GLY A 471 9.24 -24.17 -8.43
C GLY A 471 10.65 -24.48 -7.92
N TYR A 472 11.12 -25.70 -8.13
CA TYR A 472 12.47 -26.16 -7.74
C TYR A 472 13.04 -27.10 -8.77
N ARG A 473 14.31 -26.92 -9.11
CA ARG A 473 15.07 -27.89 -9.95
C ARG A 473 16.55 -27.88 -9.57
N ILE A 474 17.21 -29.01 -9.83
CA ILE A 474 18.65 -29.13 -9.79
C ILE A 474 19.17 -29.38 -11.22
N ALA A 475 20.14 -28.58 -11.66
CA ALA A 475 20.84 -28.78 -12.92
C ALA A 475 22.31 -28.43 -12.73
N ASN A 476 23.20 -29.29 -13.22
CA ASN A 476 24.65 -29.08 -13.16
C ASN A 476 25.20 -28.81 -11.73
N GLY A 477 24.62 -29.49 -10.71
CA GLY A 477 25.00 -29.30 -9.31
C GLY A 477 24.55 -28.00 -8.68
N ARG A 478 23.72 -27.20 -9.36
CA ARG A 478 23.14 -25.95 -8.89
C ARG A 478 21.64 -26.11 -8.74
N TRP A 479 21.10 -25.65 -7.62
CA TRP A 479 19.65 -25.58 -7.45
C TRP A 479 19.09 -24.22 -7.93
N THR A 480 17.85 -24.22 -8.38
CA THR A 480 17.11 -23.03 -8.77
C THR A 480 15.71 -23.09 -8.14
N LEU A 481 15.31 -22.00 -7.49
CA LEU A 481 13.95 -21.74 -7.01
C LEU A 481 13.31 -20.66 -7.87
N TRP A 482 12.01 -20.75 -8.11
CA TRP A 482 11.26 -19.69 -8.78
C TRP A 482 9.80 -19.65 -8.34
N SER A 483 9.20 -18.47 -8.53
CA SER A 483 7.78 -18.22 -8.39
C SER A 483 7.22 -17.75 -9.72
N GLY A 484 5.99 -18.14 -10.08
CA GLY A 484 5.38 -17.83 -11.36
C GLY A 484 5.77 -18.79 -12.48
N ALA A 485 6.10 -18.27 -13.66
CA ALA A 485 6.50 -19.09 -14.80
C ALA A 485 7.88 -19.72 -14.61
N VAL A 486 8.08 -20.89 -15.21
CA VAL A 486 9.41 -21.54 -15.23
C VAL A 486 10.41 -20.59 -15.90
N PRO A 487 11.52 -20.23 -15.23
CA PRO A 487 12.48 -19.28 -15.79
C PRO A 487 13.27 -19.88 -16.96
N GLU A 488 13.59 -19.06 -17.95
CA GLU A 488 14.64 -19.37 -18.92
C GLU A 488 16.00 -19.45 -18.22
N ASP A 489 16.96 -20.19 -18.79
CA ASP A 489 18.22 -20.51 -18.09
C ASP A 489 19.03 -19.26 -17.68
N ASP A 490 18.94 -18.16 -18.44
CA ASP A 490 19.66 -16.90 -18.21
C ASP A 490 18.76 -15.75 -17.74
N ALA A 491 17.48 -16.00 -17.46
CA ALA A 491 16.57 -14.95 -17.02
C ALA A 491 17.01 -14.36 -15.67
N ILE A 492 17.18 -13.05 -15.60
CA ILE A 492 17.37 -12.29 -14.36
C ILE A 492 15.99 -11.80 -13.94
N ASP A 493 15.42 -12.42 -12.91
CA ASP A 493 14.13 -12.04 -12.35
C ASP A 493 14.24 -12.04 -10.82
N ASP A 494 13.63 -11.06 -10.18
CA ASP A 494 13.57 -10.95 -8.72
C ASP A 494 12.83 -12.14 -8.07
N LEU A 495 12.04 -12.88 -8.85
CA LEU A 495 11.34 -14.10 -8.42
C LEU A 495 12.09 -15.39 -8.80
N VAL A 496 13.37 -15.31 -9.12
CA VAL A 496 14.25 -16.47 -9.38
C VAL A 496 15.47 -16.41 -8.47
N VAL A 497 15.76 -17.51 -7.80
CA VAL A 497 16.94 -17.67 -6.93
C VAL A 497 17.76 -18.85 -7.40
N ARG A 498 19.06 -18.64 -7.62
CA ARG A 498 20.00 -19.69 -8.06
C ARG A 498 21.06 -19.90 -6.99
N GLY A 499 21.15 -21.10 -6.48
CA GLY A 499 22.16 -21.49 -5.53
C GLY A 499 23.58 -21.53 -6.12
N PRO A 500 24.61 -21.56 -5.28
CA PRO A 500 26.00 -21.70 -5.75
C PRO A 500 26.18 -23.02 -6.49
N ALA A 501 27.13 -23.05 -7.45
CA ALA A 501 27.57 -24.32 -8.07
C ALA A 501 28.35 -25.13 -7.04
N ALA A 502 28.24 -26.47 -7.09
CA ALA A 502 28.85 -27.38 -6.13
C ALA A 502 30.41 -27.24 -6.02
N ASP A 503 31.05 -26.63 -7.01
CA ASP A 503 32.52 -26.50 -7.12
C ASP A 503 33.01 -25.05 -7.34
N SER A 504 32.23 -24.02 -7.10
CA SER A 504 32.65 -22.64 -7.33
C SER A 504 33.04 -21.93 -6.03
N PRO A 505 34.33 -21.57 -5.84
CA PRO A 505 34.74 -20.67 -4.77
C PRO A 505 34.59 -19.18 -5.11
N GLU A 506 33.90 -18.80 -6.20
CA GLU A 506 33.83 -17.41 -6.66
C GLU A 506 32.42 -16.85 -6.60
N VAL A 507 32.26 -15.81 -5.77
CA VAL A 507 31.17 -14.83 -5.82
C VAL A 507 31.21 -14.18 -7.22
N PRO A 508 30.09 -14.08 -7.96
CA PRO A 508 30.09 -13.35 -9.22
C PRO A 508 30.49 -11.90 -8.97
N SER A 509 31.63 -11.50 -9.52
CA SER A 509 32.01 -10.10 -9.59
C SER A 509 30.98 -9.36 -10.44
N VAL A 510 30.40 -8.33 -9.86
CA VAL A 510 29.49 -7.39 -10.50
C VAL A 510 30.13 -6.81 -11.77
N PRO A 511 29.40 -6.72 -12.91
CA PRO A 511 29.89 -6.04 -14.11
C PRO A 511 30.02 -4.52 -13.90
#